data_3c35e891bc62091a7d07cc3694ec6124
#
_entry.id   3c35e891bc62091a7d07cc3694ec6124
#
_cell.length_a   1.000
_cell.length_b   1.000
_cell.length_c   1.000
_cell.angle_alpha   90.00
_cell.angle_beta   90.00
_cell.angle_gamma   90.00
#
_symmetry.space_group_name_H-M   'P 1'
#
loop_
_entity.id
_entity.type
_entity.pdbx_description
1 polymer ?
#
loop_
_entity_poly.entity_id
_entity_poly.type
_entity_poly.pdbx_seq_one_letter_code
_entity_poly.pdbx_strand_id
1 'polypeptide(L)'
;QKWAVDIFAKKNRLYIEDMKLAKLVSADILAGKQVLVEIEPECSVIGQIPKELKFIHESDRCDSRALKIHIGICKNDVSAGSGTQVLYLIPKAVVLGIGCKKGTDAEKIEKHVTQVLEDYGIFPEAVKLAASIDLKKEEPGLCTYCEKYDIPFQTFSKEELEQAEGTFTGSEFVKQTTGVDNVCERSAMCAGGEKILVHKTAHEGVTVAVAVEKWSVDFE
;
A
#
# COMPACT_ATOMS: atom_id res chain seq x y z
N GLN A 1 4.21 20.01 -24.30
CA GLN A 1 3.84 20.46 -22.94
C GLN A 1 4.85 19.89 -21.95
N LYS A 2 5.36 20.71 -21.01
CA LYS A 2 6.27 20.20 -19.98
C LYS A 2 5.50 19.26 -19.03
N TRP A 3 6.17 18.24 -18.54
CA TRP A 3 5.60 17.31 -17.59
C TRP A 3 5.18 18.01 -16.27
N ALA A 4 4.03 17.64 -15.73
CA ALA A 4 3.46 18.25 -14.52
C ALA A 4 3.03 17.16 -13.52
N VAL A 5 3.46 17.34 -12.28
CA VAL A 5 3.25 16.36 -11.19
C VAL A 5 1.77 16.07 -10.92
N ASP A 6 0.96 17.12 -10.85
CA ASP A 6 -0.47 17.02 -10.52
C ASP A 6 -1.26 16.32 -11.63
N ILE A 7 -0.94 16.62 -12.90
CA ILE A 7 -1.54 15.94 -14.05
C ILE A 7 -1.16 14.47 -14.07
N PHE A 8 0.12 14.18 -13.86
CA PHE A 8 0.61 12.80 -13.80
C PHE A 8 -0.02 12.01 -12.65
N ALA A 9 -0.05 12.59 -11.46
CA ALA A 9 -0.66 11.95 -10.29
C ALA A 9 -2.16 11.68 -10.50
N LYS A 10 -2.89 12.65 -11.07
CA LYS A 10 -4.31 12.49 -11.38
C LYS A 10 -4.55 11.39 -12.42
N LYS A 11 -3.79 11.39 -13.51
CA LYS A 11 -3.87 10.36 -14.56
C LYS A 11 -3.64 8.96 -14.00
N ASN A 12 -2.63 8.81 -13.16
CA ASN A 12 -2.23 7.54 -12.58
C ASN A 12 -2.94 7.21 -11.25
N ARG A 13 -3.88 8.03 -10.81
CA ARG A 13 -4.63 7.87 -9.54
C ARG A 13 -3.71 7.74 -8.32
N LEU A 14 -2.62 8.53 -8.32
CA LEU A 14 -1.68 8.58 -7.21
C LEU A 14 -2.10 9.65 -6.21
N TYR A 15 -1.99 9.34 -4.93
CA TYR A 15 -2.14 10.31 -3.86
C TYR A 15 -0.87 11.15 -3.75
N ILE A 16 -1.00 12.47 -3.71
CA ILE A 16 0.11 13.40 -3.50
C ILE A 16 0.21 13.68 -2.00
N GLU A 17 1.28 13.21 -1.37
CA GLU A 17 1.45 13.30 0.09
C GLU A 17 1.66 14.76 0.53
N ASP A 18 2.44 15.55 -0.22
CA ASP A 18 2.72 16.97 0.08
C ASP A 18 2.47 17.86 -1.15
N MET A 19 1.35 18.58 -1.14
CA MET A 19 1.00 19.52 -2.24
C MET A 19 1.93 20.72 -2.32
N LYS A 20 2.56 21.16 -1.23
CA LYS A 20 3.51 22.27 -1.26
C LYS A 20 4.79 21.83 -1.96
N LEU A 21 5.27 20.63 -1.62
CA LEU A 21 6.45 20.05 -2.25
C LEU A 21 6.18 19.74 -3.74
N ALA A 22 4.99 19.26 -4.09
CA ALA A 22 4.59 19.05 -5.48
C ALA A 22 4.65 20.34 -6.32
N LYS A 23 4.26 21.48 -5.74
CA LYS A 23 4.40 22.80 -6.40
C LYS A 23 5.87 23.19 -6.58
N LEU A 24 6.73 22.92 -5.60
CA LEU A 24 8.17 23.18 -5.73
C LEU A 24 8.80 22.31 -6.82
N VAL A 25 8.47 21.03 -6.87
CA VAL A 25 8.90 20.13 -7.94
C VAL A 25 8.47 20.65 -9.31
N SER A 26 7.23 21.06 -9.45
CA SER A 26 6.71 21.63 -10.71
C SER A 26 7.43 22.93 -11.10
N ALA A 27 7.74 23.80 -10.12
CA ALA A 27 8.49 25.03 -10.35
C ALA A 27 9.93 24.75 -10.83
N ASP A 28 10.60 23.77 -10.24
CA ASP A 28 11.95 23.37 -10.64
C ASP A 28 11.97 22.81 -12.07
N ILE A 29 10.98 21.99 -12.42
CA ILE A 29 10.82 21.47 -13.79
C ILE A 29 10.59 22.60 -14.79
N LEU A 30 9.73 23.59 -14.45
CA LEU A 30 9.49 24.76 -15.29
C LEU A 30 10.75 25.62 -15.46
N ALA A 31 11.57 25.72 -14.42
CA ALA A 31 12.87 26.41 -14.45
C ALA A 31 13.95 25.64 -15.23
N GLY A 32 13.63 24.45 -15.76
CA GLY A 32 14.56 23.63 -16.55
C GLY A 32 15.52 22.80 -15.69
N LYS A 33 15.28 22.69 -14.40
CA LYS A 33 16.03 21.77 -13.53
C LYS A 33 15.55 20.34 -13.73
N GLN A 34 16.45 19.39 -13.57
CA GLN A 34 16.14 17.98 -13.60
C GLN A 34 15.78 17.51 -12.18
N VAL A 35 14.65 16.79 -12.06
CA VAL A 35 14.17 16.22 -10.80
C VAL A 35 14.46 14.72 -10.79
N LEU A 36 14.89 14.21 -9.65
CA LEU A 36 15.13 12.79 -9.48
C LEU A 36 13.81 12.03 -9.28
N VAL A 37 13.67 10.87 -9.91
CA VAL A 37 12.51 9.99 -9.72
C VAL A 37 12.98 8.57 -9.39
N GLU A 38 12.41 8.03 -8.34
CA GLU A 38 12.56 6.64 -7.91
C GLU A 38 11.19 5.97 -7.93
N ILE A 39 11.13 4.77 -8.48
CA ILE A 39 9.89 4.00 -8.60
C ILE A 39 10.14 2.64 -7.99
N GLU A 40 9.23 2.19 -7.11
CA GLU A 40 9.35 0.85 -6.51
C GLU A 40 9.38 -0.25 -7.57
N PRO A 41 10.15 -1.35 -7.33
CA PRO A 41 10.37 -2.42 -8.32
C PRO A 41 9.10 -3.14 -8.77
N GLU A 42 8.08 -3.18 -7.92
CA GLU A 42 6.80 -3.83 -8.21
C GLU A 42 5.93 -3.05 -9.21
N CYS A 43 6.30 -1.80 -9.50
CA CYS A 43 5.60 -0.96 -10.46
C CYS A 43 6.04 -1.25 -11.89
N SER A 44 5.09 -1.43 -12.78
CA SER A 44 5.34 -1.42 -14.23
C SER A 44 5.28 0.00 -14.75
N VAL A 45 6.29 0.40 -15.54
CA VAL A 45 6.37 1.73 -16.16
C VAL A 45 5.93 1.63 -17.61
N ILE A 46 4.95 2.46 -17.99
CA ILE A 46 4.43 2.57 -19.35
C ILE A 46 4.91 3.92 -19.94
N GLY A 47 5.32 3.89 -21.21
CA GLY A 47 5.82 5.09 -21.89
C GLY A 47 7.26 5.44 -21.54
N GLN A 48 7.72 6.58 -22.07
CA GLN A 48 9.06 7.08 -21.81
C GLN A 48 9.05 8.07 -20.64
N ILE A 49 9.99 7.90 -19.72
CA ILE A 49 10.19 8.87 -18.65
C ILE A 49 10.60 10.21 -19.28
N PRO A 50 9.91 11.31 -18.97
CA PRO A 50 10.21 12.63 -19.50
C PRO A 50 11.65 13.07 -19.21
N LYS A 51 12.26 13.80 -20.12
CA LYS A 51 13.65 14.28 -19.99
C LYS A 51 13.88 15.18 -18.76
N GLU A 52 12.83 15.77 -18.25
CA GLU A 52 12.83 16.59 -17.02
C GLU A 52 13.06 15.75 -15.76
N LEU A 53 12.82 14.45 -15.85
CA LEU A 53 12.99 13.49 -14.77
C LEU A 53 14.26 12.65 -15.00
N LYS A 54 15.03 12.46 -13.97
CA LYS A 54 16.17 11.53 -13.96
C LYS A 54 15.83 10.33 -13.09
N PHE A 55 15.67 9.17 -13.73
CA PHE A 55 15.46 7.92 -13.02
C PHE A 55 16.69 7.55 -12.20
N ILE A 56 16.45 7.15 -10.95
CA ILE A 56 17.48 6.66 -10.03
C ILE A 56 17.00 5.36 -9.39
N HIS A 57 17.96 4.51 -9.01
CA HIS A 57 17.70 3.33 -8.19
C HIS A 57 17.91 3.65 -6.71
N GLU A 58 17.29 2.88 -5.83
CA GLU A 58 17.41 3.04 -4.37
C GLU A 58 18.88 3.04 -3.88
N SER A 59 19.75 2.30 -4.58
CA SER A 59 21.18 2.24 -4.28
C SER A 59 21.99 3.45 -4.70
N ASP A 60 21.42 4.35 -5.50
CA ASP A 60 22.15 5.50 -6.04
C ASP A 60 22.34 6.58 -4.97
N ARG A 61 23.58 7.03 -4.79
CA ARG A 61 23.87 8.16 -3.92
C ARG A 61 23.39 9.45 -4.58
N CYS A 62 22.41 10.09 -3.97
CA CYS A 62 21.93 11.39 -4.41
C CYS A 62 22.67 12.52 -3.74
N ASP A 63 22.89 13.61 -4.49
CA ASP A 63 23.42 14.85 -3.96
C ASP A 63 22.46 15.42 -2.88
N SER A 64 22.98 15.85 -1.77
CA SER A 64 22.29 16.15 -0.51
C SER A 64 21.26 17.30 -0.52
N ARG A 65 20.95 17.87 -1.71
CA ARG A 65 20.02 19.00 -1.84
C ARG A 65 19.04 18.85 -3.03
N ALA A 66 18.93 17.68 -3.62
CA ALA A 66 18.06 17.46 -4.76
C ALA A 66 16.60 17.21 -4.30
N LEU A 67 15.63 17.70 -5.07
CA LEU A 67 14.25 17.26 -4.96
C LEU A 67 14.13 15.87 -5.61
N LYS A 68 13.49 14.95 -4.89
CA LYS A 68 13.24 13.58 -5.36
C LYS A 68 11.74 13.29 -5.33
N ILE A 69 11.24 12.65 -6.37
CA ILE A 69 9.93 12.03 -6.39
C ILE A 69 10.11 10.55 -6.10
N HIS A 70 9.37 10.04 -5.13
CA HIS A 70 9.26 8.60 -4.89
C HIS A 70 7.84 8.12 -5.22
N ILE A 71 7.73 7.16 -6.12
CA ILE A 71 6.45 6.56 -6.53
C ILE A 71 6.38 5.16 -5.95
N GLY A 72 5.51 4.95 -4.97
CA GLY A 72 5.40 3.69 -4.28
C GLY A 72 4.53 3.71 -3.04
N ILE A 73 4.42 2.56 -2.39
CA ILE A 73 3.56 2.35 -1.22
C ILE A 73 4.29 2.53 0.11
N CYS A 74 5.63 2.53 0.10
CA CYS A 74 6.45 2.59 1.30
C CYS A 74 7.19 3.91 1.44
N LYS A 75 7.40 4.35 2.68
CA LYS A 75 8.38 5.39 3.01
C LYS A 75 9.77 4.82 2.86
N ASN A 76 10.62 5.54 2.12
CA ASN A 76 12.05 5.25 2.17
C ASN A 76 12.64 5.89 3.42
N ASP A 77 13.49 5.15 4.14
CA ASP A 77 14.38 5.72 5.13
C ASP A 77 15.40 6.61 4.42
N VAL A 78 14.99 7.84 4.14
CA VAL A 78 15.95 8.88 3.78
C VAL A 78 16.79 9.08 5.04
N SER A 79 18.02 8.60 5.00
CA SER A 79 18.95 8.71 6.12
C SER A 79 18.89 10.12 6.69
N ALA A 80 18.48 10.22 7.95
CA ALA A 80 18.36 11.48 8.66
C ALA A 80 19.69 12.23 8.53
N GLY A 81 19.69 13.36 7.81
CA GLY A 81 20.89 14.18 7.57
C GLY A 81 21.21 14.50 6.11
N SER A 82 20.54 13.88 5.13
CA SER A 82 20.88 14.12 3.71
C SER A 82 20.38 15.46 3.14
N GLY A 83 19.45 16.15 3.81
CA GLY A 83 18.84 17.40 3.30
C GLY A 83 17.99 17.21 2.02
N THR A 84 17.85 15.97 1.53
CA THR A 84 17.01 15.63 0.37
C THR A 84 15.54 15.72 0.75
N GLN A 85 14.76 16.48 -0.01
CA GLN A 85 13.30 16.51 0.14
C GLN A 85 12.67 15.49 -0.81
N VAL A 86 11.81 14.63 -0.28
CA VAL A 86 11.15 13.56 -1.04
C VAL A 86 9.66 13.82 -1.14
N LEU A 87 9.17 13.96 -2.36
CA LEU A 87 7.74 13.97 -2.67
C LEU A 87 7.26 12.54 -2.91
N TYR A 88 6.36 12.07 -2.08
CA TYR A 88 5.73 10.76 -2.27
C TYR A 88 4.47 10.86 -3.10
N LEU A 89 4.42 10.03 -4.16
CA LEU A 89 3.24 9.79 -4.97
C LEU A 89 2.79 8.35 -4.73
N ILE A 90 1.64 8.16 -4.11
CA ILE A 90 1.25 6.90 -3.49
C ILE A 90 0.11 6.23 -4.28
N PRO A 91 0.33 5.04 -4.86
CA PRO A 91 -0.73 4.27 -5.50
C PRO A 91 -1.61 3.56 -4.46
N LYS A 92 -2.87 3.33 -4.80
CA LYS A 92 -3.74 2.42 -4.05
C LYS A 92 -3.53 0.98 -4.55
N ALA A 93 -2.55 0.31 -3.97
CA ALA A 93 -2.12 -1.03 -4.38
C ALA A 93 -2.05 -2.04 -3.23
N VAL A 94 -2.32 -1.61 -2.00
CA VAL A 94 -2.25 -2.45 -0.80
C VAL A 94 -3.60 -3.07 -0.50
N VAL A 95 -3.61 -4.38 -0.26
CA VAL A 95 -4.77 -5.16 0.15
C VAL A 95 -4.53 -5.67 1.57
N LEU A 96 -5.44 -5.32 2.49
CA LEU A 96 -5.42 -5.81 3.87
C LEU A 96 -6.26 -7.09 3.97
N GLY A 97 -5.67 -8.17 4.46
CA GLY A 97 -6.41 -9.32 4.91
C GLY A 97 -6.60 -9.25 6.42
N ILE A 98 -7.83 -9.28 6.91
CA ILE A 98 -8.13 -9.10 8.33
C ILE A 98 -8.99 -10.26 8.84
N GLY A 99 -8.54 -10.87 9.93
CA GLY A 99 -9.32 -11.80 10.74
C GLY A 99 -9.49 -11.23 12.14
N CYS A 100 -10.62 -11.51 12.78
CA CYS A 100 -10.84 -11.13 14.18
C CYS A 100 -11.77 -12.08 14.90
N LYS A 101 -11.70 -12.10 16.23
CA LYS A 101 -12.70 -12.78 17.07
C LYS A 101 -14.04 -12.07 16.93
N LYS A 102 -15.14 -12.83 17.11
CA LYS A 102 -16.50 -12.26 17.13
C LYS A 102 -16.63 -11.17 18.20
N GLY A 103 -17.19 -10.04 17.83
CA GLY A 103 -17.40 -8.91 18.74
C GLY A 103 -16.13 -8.11 19.04
N THR A 104 -15.08 -8.22 18.22
CA THR A 104 -13.88 -7.38 18.37
C THR A 104 -14.21 -5.93 18.03
N ASP A 105 -13.83 -4.98 18.91
CA ASP A 105 -14.03 -3.57 18.71
C ASP A 105 -13.23 -3.02 17.52
N ALA A 106 -13.83 -2.05 16.80
CA ALA A 106 -13.18 -1.38 15.68
C ALA A 106 -11.83 -0.74 16.06
N GLU A 107 -11.71 -0.20 17.28
CA GLU A 107 -10.47 0.42 17.78
C GLU A 107 -9.31 -0.58 17.89
N LYS A 108 -9.59 -1.84 18.27
CA LYS A 108 -8.56 -2.89 18.32
C LYS A 108 -8.08 -3.27 16.93
N ILE A 109 -8.99 -3.33 15.97
CA ILE A 109 -8.68 -3.59 14.56
C ILE A 109 -7.82 -2.45 14.02
N GLU A 110 -8.26 -1.22 14.21
CA GLU A 110 -7.54 -0.01 13.81
C GLU A 110 -6.12 0.04 14.39
N LYS A 111 -5.99 -0.18 15.68
CA LYS A 111 -4.70 -0.16 16.38
C LYS A 111 -3.73 -1.18 15.78
N HIS A 112 -4.17 -2.40 15.54
CA HIS A 112 -3.30 -3.45 15.00
C HIS A 112 -2.95 -3.18 13.54
N VAL A 113 -3.90 -2.77 12.71
CA VAL A 113 -3.62 -2.39 11.30
C VAL A 113 -2.64 -1.22 11.25
N THR A 114 -2.87 -0.16 12.01
CA THR A 114 -1.98 1.01 12.05
C THR A 114 -0.57 0.61 12.47
N GLN A 115 -0.43 -0.22 13.51
CA GLN A 115 0.88 -0.69 13.95
C GLN A 115 1.61 -1.50 12.88
N VAL A 116 0.89 -2.40 12.19
CA VAL A 116 1.49 -3.20 11.11
C VAL A 116 1.96 -2.31 9.96
N LEU A 117 1.16 -1.35 9.53
CA LEU A 117 1.55 -0.42 8.46
C LEU A 117 2.75 0.44 8.86
N GLU A 118 2.79 0.94 10.10
CA GLU A 118 3.91 1.71 10.63
C GLU A 118 5.20 0.89 10.71
N ASP A 119 5.13 -0.34 11.23
CA ASP A 119 6.29 -1.23 11.39
C ASP A 119 6.97 -1.56 10.05
N TYR A 120 6.21 -1.58 8.97
CA TYR A 120 6.69 -1.84 7.61
C TYR A 120 6.82 -0.59 6.72
N GLY A 121 6.61 0.58 7.28
CA GLY A 121 6.73 1.85 6.57
C GLY A 121 5.72 2.03 5.44
N ILE A 122 4.59 1.32 5.47
CA ILE A 122 3.56 1.38 4.43
C ILE A 122 2.63 2.57 4.69
N PHE A 123 2.39 3.38 3.66
CA PHE A 123 1.46 4.49 3.76
C PHE A 123 0.00 4.01 3.91
N PRO A 124 -0.77 4.53 4.89
CA PRO A 124 -2.20 4.23 4.99
C PRO A 124 -2.99 4.59 3.71
N GLU A 125 -2.57 5.63 3.01
CA GLU A 125 -3.17 6.08 1.75
C GLU A 125 -2.99 5.07 0.60
N ALA A 126 -2.06 4.13 0.74
CA ALA A 126 -1.86 3.04 -0.21
C ALA A 126 -2.91 1.94 -0.10
N VAL A 127 -3.69 1.89 0.99
CA VAL A 127 -4.70 0.85 1.19
C VAL A 127 -5.85 1.02 0.21
N LYS A 128 -6.05 0.01 -0.63
CA LYS A 128 -7.11 -0.05 -1.64
C LYS A 128 -8.38 -0.67 -1.10
N LEU A 129 -8.26 -1.79 -0.39
CA LEU A 129 -9.38 -2.52 0.17
C LEU A 129 -8.95 -3.41 1.34
N ALA A 130 -9.94 -3.84 2.14
CA ALA A 130 -9.81 -4.85 3.16
C ALA A 130 -10.61 -6.09 2.79
N ALA A 131 -10.10 -7.26 3.15
CA ALA A 131 -10.69 -8.55 2.83
C ALA A 131 -10.75 -9.48 4.04
N SER A 132 -11.75 -10.35 4.08
CA SER A 132 -11.94 -11.36 5.12
C SER A 132 -12.76 -12.55 4.58
N ILE A 133 -13.12 -13.46 5.47
CA ILE A 133 -14.06 -14.56 5.18
C ILE A 133 -15.51 -14.10 5.31
N ASP A 134 -16.44 -14.74 4.59
CA ASP A 134 -17.88 -14.42 4.60
C ASP A 134 -18.52 -14.42 5.98
N LEU A 135 -18.01 -15.25 6.91
CA LEU A 135 -18.43 -15.23 8.31
C LEU A 135 -18.24 -13.86 8.99
N LYS A 136 -17.43 -12.99 8.43
CA LYS A 136 -17.11 -11.64 8.94
C LYS A 136 -17.79 -10.51 8.16
N LYS A 137 -18.62 -10.84 7.18
CA LYS A 137 -19.30 -9.85 6.33
C LYS A 137 -20.08 -8.79 7.12
N GLU A 138 -20.70 -9.21 8.21
CA GLU A 138 -21.51 -8.35 9.08
C GLU A 138 -20.87 -8.15 10.48
N GLU A 139 -19.55 -8.39 10.60
CA GLU A 139 -18.84 -8.16 11.86
C GLU A 139 -18.76 -6.64 12.13
N PRO A 140 -19.44 -6.14 13.19
CA PRO A 140 -19.62 -4.68 13.37
C PRO A 140 -18.29 -3.92 13.47
N GLY A 141 -17.29 -4.48 14.16
CA GLY A 141 -16.00 -3.83 14.31
C GLY A 141 -15.26 -3.66 13.00
N LEU A 142 -15.29 -4.68 12.11
CA LEU A 142 -14.70 -4.61 10.78
C LEU A 142 -15.44 -3.61 9.89
N CYS A 143 -16.76 -3.66 9.85
CA CYS A 143 -17.58 -2.73 9.07
C CYS A 143 -17.31 -1.29 9.51
N THR A 144 -17.33 -1.01 10.82
CA THR A 144 -17.06 0.32 11.36
C THR A 144 -15.66 0.82 11.03
N TYR A 145 -14.65 -0.05 11.14
CA TYR A 145 -13.28 0.30 10.74
C TYR A 145 -13.20 0.69 9.26
N CYS A 146 -13.75 -0.15 8.38
CA CYS A 146 -13.71 0.11 6.94
C CYS A 146 -14.48 1.37 6.55
N GLU A 147 -15.65 1.62 7.15
CA GLU A 147 -16.45 2.83 6.94
C GLU A 147 -15.69 4.09 7.39
N LYS A 148 -15.05 4.05 8.56
CA LYS A 148 -14.28 5.18 9.11
C LYS A 148 -13.18 5.65 8.16
N TYR A 149 -12.53 4.73 7.47
CA TYR A 149 -11.40 5.01 6.57
C TYR A 149 -11.78 5.01 5.09
N ASP A 150 -13.07 4.87 4.78
CA ASP A 150 -13.56 4.76 3.39
C ASP A 150 -12.84 3.66 2.61
N ILE A 151 -12.64 2.53 3.26
CA ILE A 151 -11.98 1.35 2.68
C ILE A 151 -13.06 0.36 2.24
N PRO A 152 -13.15 -0.01 0.95
CA PRO A 152 -14.03 -1.09 0.50
C PRO A 152 -13.73 -2.39 1.25
N PHE A 153 -14.80 -3.08 1.70
CA PHE A 153 -14.68 -4.34 2.41
C PHE A 153 -15.26 -5.47 1.56
N GLN A 154 -14.42 -6.45 1.27
CA GLN A 154 -14.76 -7.61 0.44
C GLN A 154 -14.60 -8.89 1.24
N THR A 155 -15.55 -9.81 1.11
CA THR A 155 -15.47 -11.12 1.77
C THR A 155 -15.54 -12.26 0.76
N PHE A 156 -14.99 -13.41 1.16
CA PHE A 156 -14.86 -14.60 0.34
C PHE A 156 -15.40 -15.82 1.09
N SER A 157 -15.93 -16.78 0.34
CA SER A 157 -16.34 -18.06 0.88
C SER A 157 -15.13 -18.88 1.34
N LYS A 158 -15.38 -19.88 2.18
CA LYS A 158 -14.37 -20.85 2.59
C LYS A 158 -13.70 -21.49 1.38
N GLU A 159 -14.50 -21.91 0.42
CA GLU A 159 -14.06 -22.59 -0.80
C GLU A 159 -13.14 -21.70 -1.65
N GLU A 160 -13.48 -20.42 -1.81
CA GLU A 160 -12.65 -19.43 -2.49
C GLU A 160 -11.30 -19.25 -1.77
N LEU A 161 -11.31 -19.14 -0.44
CA LEU A 161 -10.08 -19.00 0.34
C LEU A 161 -9.18 -20.24 0.27
N GLU A 162 -9.76 -21.44 0.24
CA GLU A 162 -9.00 -22.69 0.08
C GLU A 162 -8.31 -22.80 -1.27
N GLN A 163 -8.86 -22.17 -2.31
CA GLN A 163 -8.29 -22.12 -3.67
C GLN A 163 -7.23 -21.04 -3.85
N ALA A 164 -7.02 -20.15 -2.87
CA ALA A 164 -5.99 -19.14 -2.95
C ALA A 164 -4.60 -19.76 -3.15
N GLU A 165 -3.89 -19.30 -4.17
CA GLU A 165 -2.53 -19.76 -4.46
C GLU A 165 -1.51 -19.04 -3.55
N GLY A 166 -0.54 -19.77 -3.06
CA GLY A 166 0.55 -19.23 -2.24
C GLY A 166 0.97 -20.14 -1.08
N THR A 167 1.99 -19.70 -0.37
CA THR A 167 2.43 -20.35 0.88
C THR A 167 1.93 -19.52 2.06
N PHE A 168 1.08 -20.13 2.89
CA PHE A 168 0.40 -19.44 3.97
C PHE A 168 0.81 -19.97 5.35
N THR A 169 0.75 -19.09 6.35
CA THR A 169 1.00 -19.45 7.75
C THR A 169 -0.19 -20.21 8.32
N GLY A 170 -0.05 -21.52 8.54
CA GLY A 170 -1.10 -22.40 9.06
C GLY A 170 -1.52 -22.07 10.50
N SER A 171 -2.78 -22.33 10.82
CA SER A 171 -3.33 -22.23 12.18
C SER A 171 -4.48 -23.22 12.36
N GLU A 172 -4.24 -24.25 13.16
CA GLU A 172 -5.25 -25.27 13.48
C GLU A 172 -6.47 -24.68 14.20
N PHE A 173 -6.27 -23.71 15.09
CA PHE A 173 -7.38 -23.05 15.79
C PHE A 173 -8.29 -22.29 14.81
N VAL A 174 -7.72 -21.56 13.87
CA VAL A 174 -8.49 -20.82 12.85
C VAL A 174 -9.21 -21.82 11.94
N LYS A 175 -8.56 -22.90 11.54
CA LYS A 175 -9.15 -23.97 10.73
C LYS A 175 -10.36 -24.62 11.39
N GLN A 176 -10.30 -24.90 12.69
CA GLN A 176 -11.42 -25.46 13.44
C GLN A 176 -12.62 -24.51 13.50
N THR A 177 -12.39 -23.20 13.55
CA THR A 177 -13.45 -22.19 13.69
C THR A 177 -14.06 -21.78 12.36
N THR A 178 -13.23 -21.62 11.33
CA THR A 178 -13.62 -21.07 10.02
C THR A 178 -13.62 -22.10 8.90
N GLY A 179 -13.00 -23.25 9.14
CA GLY A 179 -12.74 -24.26 8.14
C GLY A 179 -11.53 -23.99 7.24
N VAL A 180 -10.85 -22.86 7.44
CA VAL A 180 -9.66 -22.43 6.68
C VAL A 180 -8.52 -22.14 7.66
N ASP A 181 -7.31 -22.55 7.35
CA ASP A 181 -6.16 -22.42 8.24
C ASP A 181 -5.61 -21.00 8.38
N ASN A 182 -5.81 -20.14 7.38
CA ASN A 182 -5.34 -18.75 7.36
C ASN A 182 -6.31 -17.87 6.60
N VAL A 183 -7.15 -17.12 7.31
CA VAL A 183 -8.13 -16.22 6.69
C VAL A 183 -7.47 -14.96 6.14
N CYS A 184 -6.59 -14.31 6.91
CA CYS A 184 -6.07 -12.99 6.54
C CYS A 184 -5.16 -13.03 5.31
N GLU A 185 -4.21 -13.96 5.23
CA GLU A 185 -3.32 -14.04 4.05
C GLU A 185 -4.09 -14.48 2.80
N ARG A 186 -4.95 -15.50 2.95
CA ARG A 186 -5.74 -16.03 1.83
C ARG A 186 -6.73 -15.00 1.29
N SER A 187 -7.43 -14.27 2.16
CA SER A 187 -8.38 -13.23 1.71
C SER A 187 -7.67 -12.06 1.02
N ALA A 188 -6.49 -11.66 1.48
CA ALA A 188 -5.70 -10.64 0.81
C ALA A 188 -5.28 -11.06 -0.61
N MET A 189 -4.91 -12.33 -0.80
CA MET A 189 -4.57 -12.85 -2.12
C MET A 189 -5.80 -13.00 -3.02
N CYS A 190 -6.92 -13.51 -2.51
CA CYS A 190 -8.18 -13.59 -3.26
C CYS A 190 -8.69 -12.22 -3.71
N ALA A 191 -8.45 -11.19 -2.92
CA ALA A 191 -8.87 -9.81 -3.22
C ALA A 191 -7.98 -9.08 -4.23
N GLY A 192 -7.04 -9.76 -4.86
CA GLY A 192 -6.17 -9.20 -5.90
C GLY A 192 -4.70 -9.09 -5.53
N GLY A 193 -4.29 -9.53 -4.34
CA GLY A 193 -2.89 -9.58 -3.97
C GLY A 193 -2.08 -10.47 -4.91
N GLU A 194 -0.92 -10.00 -5.32
CA GLU A 194 0.06 -10.78 -6.10
C GLU A 194 1.18 -11.31 -5.21
N LYS A 195 1.53 -10.55 -4.20
CA LYS A 195 2.61 -10.83 -3.27
C LYS A 195 2.21 -10.45 -1.85
N ILE A 196 2.48 -11.32 -0.89
CA ILE A 196 2.35 -11.00 0.53
C ILE A 196 3.60 -10.22 0.97
N LEU A 197 3.39 -8.98 1.42
CA LEU A 197 4.44 -8.14 1.99
C LEU A 197 4.62 -8.39 3.48
N VAL A 198 3.50 -8.58 4.20
CA VAL A 198 3.50 -8.88 5.62
C VAL A 198 2.66 -10.13 5.84
N HIS A 199 3.32 -11.21 6.24
CA HIS A 199 2.65 -12.42 6.66
C HIS A 199 1.82 -12.19 7.92
N LYS A 200 0.89 -13.08 8.19
CA LYS A 200 -0.02 -13.00 9.33
C LYS A 200 0.68 -12.55 10.61
N THR A 201 0.23 -11.44 11.15
CA THR A 201 0.53 -10.97 12.50
C THR A 201 -0.74 -11.03 13.35
N ALA A 202 -0.61 -11.30 14.65
CA ALA A 202 -1.75 -11.42 15.55
C ALA A 202 -1.53 -10.57 16.81
N HIS A 203 -2.55 -9.82 17.19
CA HIS A 203 -2.57 -9.05 18.43
C HIS A 203 -3.99 -8.87 18.95
N GLU A 204 -4.23 -9.15 20.22
CA GLU A 204 -5.51 -8.97 20.91
C GLU A 204 -6.75 -9.55 20.18
N GLY A 205 -6.59 -10.68 19.51
CA GLY A 205 -7.67 -11.35 18.78
C GLY A 205 -7.92 -10.83 17.38
N VAL A 206 -7.06 -9.96 16.89
CA VAL A 206 -7.02 -9.48 15.50
C VAL A 206 -5.84 -10.08 14.77
N THR A 207 -6.05 -10.56 13.56
CA THR A 207 -4.97 -10.97 12.64
C THR A 207 -4.98 -10.11 11.41
N VAL A 208 -3.80 -9.69 10.98
CA VAL A 208 -3.61 -8.85 9.79
C VAL A 208 -2.51 -9.45 8.91
N ALA A 209 -2.76 -9.47 7.63
CA ALA A 209 -1.77 -9.69 6.59
C ALA A 209 -1.86 -8.57 5.56
N VAL A 210 -0.76 -8.26 4.92
CA VAL A 210 -0.69 -7.20 3.91
C VAL A 210 -0.17 -7.80 2.61
N ALA A 211 -0.93 -7.63 1.55
CA ALA A 211 -0.52 -7.98 0.20
C ALA A 211 -0.46 -6.75 -0.69
N VAL A 212 0.30 -6.82 -1.76
CA VAL A 212 0.35 -5.80 -2.80
C VAL A 212 -0.14 -6.41 -4.11
N GLU A 213 -0.96 -5.66 -4.84
CA GLU A 213 -1.37 -6.01 -6.20
C GLU A 213 -0.35 -5.48 -7.22
N LYS A 214 -0.42 -5.99 -8.45
CA LYS A 214 0.30 -5.37 -9.57
C LYS A 214 -0.25 -3.98 -9.83
N TRP A 215 0.66 -3.04 -10.03
CA TRP A 215 0.30 -1.67 -10.36
C TRP A 215 1.28 -1.08 -11.37
N SER A 216 0.86 -0.03 -12.05
CA SER A 216 1.65 0.61 -13.09
C SER A 216 1.47 2.12 -13.06
N VAL A 217 2.43 2.82 -13.65
CA VAL A 217 2.35 4.26 -13.96
C VAL A 217 2.61 4.49 -15.44
N ASP A 218 1.85 5.41 -16.01
CA ASP A 218 1.89 5.78 -17.42
C ASP A 218 2.38 7.22 -17.57
N PHE A 219 3.52 7.38 -18.23
CA PHE A 219 4.17 8.66 -18.49
C PHE A 219 3.78 9.29 -19.84
N GLU A 220 2.99 8.59 -20.68
CA GLU A 220 2.54 9.14 -22.00
C GLU A 220 1.47 10.22 -21.89
#